data_286ddd885de30d2109b72e9a0f025f33
#
_entry.id   286ddd885de30d2109b72e9a0f025f33
#
_cell.length_a   1.000
_cell.length_b   1.000
_cell.length_c   1.000
_cell.angle_alpha   90.00
_cell.angle_beta   90.00
_cell.angle_gamma   90.00
#
_symmetry.space_group_name_H-M   'P 1'
#
loop_
_entity.id
_entity.type
_entity.pdbx_description
1 polymer ?
#
loop_
_entity_poly.entity_id
_entity_poly.type
_entity_poly.pdbx_seq_one_letter_code
_entity_poly.pdbx_strand_id
1 'polypeptide(L)'
;MKKDDFIWAGLFHMGTNMWNDCVPDIGWEPYVGEYRHLIGASDHVRFDEGVWRSITARMATAGMNMVVIDLGEALRYPSHPELWVEGSWEIDRFRMELARLRAMGLEPIPKLNFSATHDVWLGEYSRMLSTPEYYRVCADLVRDVCEIFDRPRLMHLGYDEESYGHQKGFQYCAMRQGELWWHDFLFFTKEVERHGVRPWIWSDYVWQHREEFFSRMPKSVMQSNWHYDGEFDFAKISKSRAARIRMYEDFDKAGFDQIPTGSNWSCDTNFASTVKYCRSVCSPEHLKGFLMTTWHFTLPQWQNKNLEAIDQVGAAIAAHQ
;
A
#
# COMPACT_ATOMS: atom_id res chain seq x y z
N MET A 1 -5.36 23.63 5.76
CA MET A 1 -6.14 22.38 5.71
C MET A 1 -7.21 22.47 6.78
N LYS A 2 -8.48 22.25 6.48
CA LYS A 2 -9.50 22.14 7.53
C LYS A 2 -9.16 20.89 8.35
N LYS A 3 -9.54 20.88 9.64
CA LYS A 3 -9.26 19.75 10.57
C LYS A 3 -9.81 18.42 10.01
N ASP A 4 -10.83 18.49 9.16
CA ASP A 4 -11.52 17.36 8.52
C ASP A 4 -10.78 16.79 7.29
N ASP A 5 -9.72 17.47 6.80
CA ASP A 5 -8.97 17.04 5.60
C ASP A 5 -7.73 16.18 5.95
N PHE A 6 -7.35 16.08 7.25
CA PHE A 6 -6.19 15.30 7.66
C PHE A 6 -6.50 13.81 7.64
N ILE A 7 -5.64 13.03 6.97
CA ILE A 7 -5.89 11.62 6.69
C ILE A 7 -5.40 10.74 7.85
N TRP A 8 -6.29 9.91 8.35
CA TRP A 8 -5.96 8.79 9.24
C TRP A 8 -6.38 7.50 8.55
N ALA A 9 -5.43 6.89 7.85
CA ALA A 9 -5.68 5.75 6.97
C ALA A 9 -5.22 4.44 7.58
N GLY A 10 -5.90 3.35 7.20
CA GLY A 10 -5.42 1.98 7.39
C GLY A 10 -5.41 1.23 6.08
N LEU A 11 -4.38 0.43 5.82
CA LEU A 11 -4.30 -0.46 4.67
C LEU A 11 -4.60 -1.88 5.09
N PHE A 12 -5.53 -2.51 4.38
CA PHE A 12 -5.91 -3.91 4.61
C PHE A 12 -6.05 -4.67 3.29
N HIS A 13 -5.69 -5.94 3.33
CA HIS A 13 -5.67 -6.80 2.16
C HIS A 13 -7.04 -7.41 1.90
N MET A 14 -7.52 -7.28 0.68
CA MET A 14 -8.61 -8.05 0.11
C MET A 14 -8.07 -9.13 -0.82
N GLY A 15 -7.10 -8.78 -1.68
CA GLY A 15 -6.24 -9.70 -2.43
C GLY A 15 -4.91 -9.92 -1.72
N THR A 16 -4.28 -11.06 -1.97
CA THR A 16 -3.05 -11.49 -1.29
C THR A 16 -2.00 -12.08 -2.23
N ASN A 17 -2.27 -12.18 -3.53
CA ASN A 17 -1.35 -12.70 -4.53
C ASN A 17 -0.30 -11.66 -4.92
N MET A 18 0.56 -11.28 -3.98
CA MET A 18 1.56 -10.23 -4.22
C MET A 18 2.98 -10.59 -3.78
N TRP A 19 3.17 -11.55 -2.86
CA TRP A 19 4.49 -11.74 -2.26
C TRP A 19 5.39 -12.76 -2.97
N ASN A 20 4.81 -13.89 -3.45
CA ASN A 20 5.55 -14.88 -4.20
C ASN A 20 4.67 -15.51 -5.28
N ASP A 21 5.26 -15.84 -6.42
CA ASP A 21 4.60 -16.54 -7.52
C ASP A 21 4.41 -18.03 -7.27
N CYS A 22 4.99 -18.54 -6.19
CA CYS A 22 4.85 -19.92 -5.73
C CYS A 22 4.93 -19.98 -4.20
N VAL A 23 4.57 -21.14 -3.62
CA VAL A 23 4.83 -21.39 -2.20
C VAL A 23 6.34 -21.53 -2.01
N PRO A 24 7.00 -20.64 -1.24
CA PRO A 24 8.44 -20.72 -1.07
C PRO A 24 8.85 -21.89 -0.18
N ASP A 25 10.08 -22.39 -0.34
CA ASP A 25 10.61 -23.47 0.50
C ASP A 25 10.73 -23.04 1.97
N ILE A 26 11.07 -21.77 2.19
CA ILE A 26 11.19 -21.17 3.51
C ILE A 26 10.31 -19.91 3.55
N GLY A 27 9.37 -19.88 4.50
CA GLY A 27 8.59 -18.67 4.78
C GLY A 27 9.37 -17.67 5.64
N TRP A 28 8.74 -16.55 5.93
CA TRP A 28 9.24 -15.54 6.90
C TRP A 28 8.19 -15.32 8.00
N GLU A 29 8.62 -14.87 9.16
CA GLU A 29 7.67 -14.58 10.25
C GLU A 29 6.63 -13.53 9.87
N PRO A 30 5.34 -13.75 10.19
CA PRO A 30 4.76 -14.90 10.86
C PRO A 30 4.35 -16.05 9.91
N TYR A 31 4.68 -16.00 8.63
CA TYR A 31 4.27 -16.96 7.60
C TYR A 31 5.28 -18.09 7.47
N VAL A 32 5.46 -18.84 8.54
CA VAL A 32 6.32 -20.03 8.60
C VAL A 32 5.48 -21.28 8.86
N GLY A 33 6.05 -22.44 8.74
CA GLY A 33 5.36 -23.71 9.02
C GLY A 33 4.09 -23.89 8.18
N GLU A 34 2.96 -24.05 8.84
CA GLU A 34 1.65 -24.24 8.21
C GLU A 34 1.14 -23.00 7.46
N TYR A 35 1.58 -21.81 7.86
CA TYR A 35 1.16 -20.56 7.19
C TYR A 35 2.00 -20.18 5.98
N ARG A 36 3.07 -20.93 5.69
CA ARG A 36 3.97 -20.65 4.57
C ARG A 36 3.25 -20.58 3.21
N HIS A 37 2.21 -21.41 3.04
CA HIS A 37 1.43 -21.43 1.80
C HIS A 37 0.66 -20.12 1.53
N LEU A 38 0.43 -19.31 2.56
CA LEU A 38 -0.35 -18.06 2.42
C LEU A 38 0.38 -16.97 1.65
N ILE A 39 1.70 -17.00 1.61
CA ILE A 39 2.48 -16.00 0.86
C ILE A 39 2.73 -16.38 -0.60
N GLY A 40 2.46 -17.61 -0.99
CA GLY A 40 2.47 -18.03 -2.40
C GLY A 40 1.18 -17.65 -3.10
N ALA A 41 1.22 -17.49 -4.43
CA ALA A 41 0.04 -17.27 -5.24
C ALA A 41 -1.01 -18.36 -5.03
N SER A 42 -2.27 -17.99 -5.09
CA SER A 42 -3.44 -18.84 -4.86
C SER A 42 -4.43 -18.70 -6.01
N ASP A 43 -5.12 -19.77 -6.32
CA ASP A 43 -6.25 -19.83 -7.27
C ASP A 43 -7.59 -19.41 -6.65
N HIS A 44 -7.57 -18.99 -5.39
CA HIS A 44 -8.74 -18.49 -4.66
C HIS A 44 -8.41 -17.28 -3.78
N VAL A 45 -9.39 -16.43 -3.55
CA VAL A 45 -9.26 -15.27 -2.64
C VAL A 45 -9.20 -15.72 -1.20
N ARG A 46 -8.17 -15.29 -0.48
CA ARG A 46 -7.95 -15.55 0.94
C ARG A 46 -8.39 -14.34 1.78
N PHE A 47 -9.68 -14.25 2.01
CA PHE A 47 -10.33 -13.11 2.65
C PHE A 47 -11.52 -13.55 3.48
N ASP A 48 -11.62 -13.09 4.73
CA ASP A 48 -12.76 -13.32 5.62
C ASP A 48 -13.59 -12.04 5.77
N GLU A 49 -14.84 -12.11 5.33
CA GLU A 49 -15.77 -10.96 5.37
C GLU A 49 -16.14 -10.56 6.80
N GLY A 50 -16.20 -11.50 7.75
CA GLY A 50 -16.48 -11.22 9.15
C GLY A 50 -15.34 -10.42 9.80
N VAL A 51 -14.11 -10.82 9.52
CA VAL A 51 -12.91 -10.07 9.94
C VAL A 51 -12.89 -8.68 9.32
N TRP A 52 -13.16 -8.57 8.03
CA TRP A 52 -13.24 -7.28 7.32
C TRP A 52 -14.28 -6.34 7.93
N ARG A 53 -15.48 -6.88 8.24
CA ARG A 53 -16.52 -6.10 8.91
C ARG A 53 -16.11 -5.61 10.28
N SER A 54 -15.41 -6.45 11.04
CA SER A 54 -14.85 -6.09 12.35
C SER A 54 -13.79 -4.99 12.23
N ILE A 55 -12.89 -5.09 11.26
CA ILE A 55 -11.86 -4.10 10.94
C ILE A 55 -12.51 -2.75 10.62
N THR A 56 -13.39 -2.71 9.65
CA THR A 56 -14.00 -1.45 9.17
C THR A 56 -14.90 -0.80 10.21
N ALA A 57 -15.61 -1.58 11.02
CA ALA A 57 -16.39 -1.06 12.15
C ALA A 57 -15.48 -0.44 13.22
N ARG A 58 -14.36 -1.10 13.55
CA ARG A 58 -13.38 -0.56 14.49
C ARG A 58 -12.71 0.70 13.96
N MET A 59 -12.34 0.76 12.67
CA MET A 59 -11.79 1.97 12.06
C MET A 59 -12.71 3.18 12.23
N ALA A 60 -13.99 3.02 11.91
CA ALA A 60 -14.98 4.09 12.04
C ALA A 60 -15.11 4.57 13.51
N THR A 61 -15.14 3.65 14.48
CA THR A 61 -15.24 4.00 15.90
C THR A 61 -13.95 4.57 16.48
N ALA A 62 -12.79 4.23 15.92
CA ALA A 62 -11.49 4.78 16.29
C ALA A 62 -11.24 6.20 15.73
N GLY A 63 -12.15 6.72 14.89
CA GLY A 63 -12.00 8.05 14.29
C GLY A 63 -11.10 8.08 13.05
N MET A 64 -10.80 6.93 12.45
CA MET A 64 -10.14 6.88 11.15
C MET A 64 -11.11 7.32 10.05
N ASN A 65 -10.59 7.87 8.96
CA ASN A 65 -11.41 8.45 7.88
C ASN A 65 -11.07 7.92 6.48
N MET A 66 -10.10 7.01 6.36
CA MET A 66 -9.71 6.44 5.08
C MET A 66 -9.32 4.97 5.23
N VAL A 67 -9.77 4.13 4.28
CA VAL A 67 -9.30 2.74 4.14
C VAL A 67 -8.67 2.54 2.77
N VAL A 68 -7.41 2.15 2.75
CA VAL A 68 -6.70 1.71 1.55
C VAL A 68 -6.95 0.22 1.38
N ILE A 69 -7.57 -0.17 0.29
CA ILE A 69 -7.96 -1.55 0.01
C ILE A 69 -6.95 -2.13 -1.00
N ASP A 70 -6.14 -3.08 -0.53
CA ASP A 70 -5.23 -3.81 -1.40
C ASP A 70 -6.01 -4.87 -2.17
N LEU A 71 -6.22 -4.65 -3.45
CA LEU A 71 -7.20 -5.37 -4.25
C LEU A 71 -6.64 -6.66 -4.85
N GLY A 72 -5.47 -6.58 -5.48
CA GLY A 72 -4.88 -7.73 -6.17
C GLY A 72 -5.90 -8.50 -7.02
N GLU A 73 -5.98 -9.80 -6.78
CA GLU A 73 -6.89 -10.76 -7.45
C GLU A 73 -8.33 -10.75 -6.90
N ALA A 74 -8.63 -9.90 -5.92
CA ALA A 74 -9.91 -9.99 -5.20
C ALA A 74 -11.14 -9.54 -5.99
N LEU A 75 -10.98 -8.87 -7.13
CA LEU A 75 -12.08 -8.35 -7.94
C LEU A 75 -12.15 -8.99 -9.33
N ARG A 76 -13.35 -9.09 -9.86
CA ARG A 76 -13.61 -9.46 -11.25
C ARG A 76 -13.49 -8.23 -12.15
N TYR A 77 -12.26 -7.86 -12.49
CA TYR A 77 -12.02 -6.74 -13.39
C TYR A 77 -12.70 -6.95 -14.73
N PRO A 78 -13.56 -6.02 -15.20
CA PRO A 78 -14.35 -6.22 -16.42
C PRO A 78 -13.49 -6.40 -17.68
N SER A 79 -12.35 -5.71 -17.75
CA SER A 79 -11.47 -5.76 -18.92
C SER A 79 -10.62 -7.02 -18.98
N HIS A 80 -10.39 -7.71 -17.85
CA HIS A 80 -9.45 -8.83 -17.73
C HIS A 80 -10.03 -9.99 -16.92
N PRO A 81 -11.01 -10.73 -17.47
CA PRO A 81 -11.62 -11.88 -16.79
C PRO A 81 -10.64 -13.03 -16.53
N GLU A 82 -9.56 -13.12 -17.26
CA GLU A 82 -8.49 -14.10 -17.09
C GLU A 82 -7.69 -13.92 -15.78
N LEU A 83 -7.81 -12.77 -15.12
CA LEU A 83 -7.18 -12.52 -13.81
C LEU A 83 -8.05 -12.95 -12.62
N TRP A 84 -9.28 -13.40 -12.87
CA TRP A 84 -10.19 -13.82 -11.81
C TRP A 84 -9.71 -15.13 -11.20
N VAL A 85 -9.86 -15.23 -9.90
CA VAL A 85 -9.67 -16.47 -9.15
C VAL A 85 -10.97 -16.85 -8.45
N GLU A 86 -11.04 -18.06 -7.89
CA GLU A 86 -12.21 -18.47 -7.13
C GLU A 86 -12.44 -17.50 -5.95
N GLY A 87 -13.67 -17.03 -5.79
CA GLY A 87 -14.02 -16.07 -4.74
C GLY A 87 -13.77 -14.61 -5.06
N SER A 88 -13.20 -14.25 -6.22
CA SER A 88 -13.12 -12.84 -6.67
C SER A 88 -14.52 -12.22 -6.70
N TRP A 89 -14.65 -11.03 -6.12
CA TRP A 89 -15.94 -10.37 -5.95
C TRP A 89 -16.45 -9.76 -7.24
N GLU A 90 -17.75 -9.94 -7.48
CA GLU A 90 -18.50 -9.22 -8.51
C GLU A 90 -18.48 -7.71 -8.24
N ILE A 91 -18.39 -6.92 -9.30
CA ILE A 91 -18.26 -5.46 -9.20
C ILE A 91 -19.47 -4.82 -8.47
N ASP A 92 -20.67 -5.29 -8.73
CA ASP A 92 -21.87 -4.73 -8.07
C ASP A 92 -21.86 -5.01 -6.56
N ARG A 93 -21.43 -6.20 -6.14
CA ARG A 93 -21.19 -6.52 -4.73
C ARG A 93 -20.16 -5.59 -4.11
N PHE A 94 -19.05 -5.37 -4.81
CA PHE A 94 -17.97 -4.51 -4.33
C PHE A 94 -18.40 -3.04 -4.25
N ARG A 95 -19.18 -2.54 -5.23
CA ARG A 95 -19.74 -1.20 -5.18
C ARG A 95 -20.67 -1.00 -3.97
N MET A 96 -21.47 -2.00 -3.61
CA MET A 96 -22.28 -1.96 -2.38
C MET A 96 -21.39 -1.85 -1.14
N GLU A 97 -20.24 -2.54 -1.12
CA GLU A 97 -19.29 -2.44 -0.03
C GLU A 97 -18.63 -1.05 0.04
N LEU A 98 -18.23 -0.48 -1.09
CA LEU A 98 -17.72 0.91 -1.14
C LEU A 98 -18.75 1.92 -0.62
N ALA A 99 -20.03 1.74 -0.95
CA ALA A 99 -21.11 2.58 -0.44
C ALA A 99 -21.28 2.42 1.09
N ARG A 100 -21.16 1.19 1.62
CA ARG A 100 -21.18 0.92 3.06
C ARG A 100 -20.02 1.63 3.79
N LEU A 101 -18.82 1.54 3.26
CA LEU A 101 -17.64 2.20 3.84
C LEU A 101 -17.82 3.73 3.89
N ARG A 102 -18.29 4.32 2.78
CA ARG A 102 -18.58 5.76 2.72
C ARG A 102 -19.66 6.18 3.72
N ALA A 103 -20.71 5.36 3.89
CA ALA A 103 -21.77 5.61 4.88
C ALA A 103 -21.25 5.55 6.33
N MET A 104 -20.13 4.85 6.58
CA MET A 104 -19.43 4.81 7.88
C MET A 104 -18.43 5.95 8.07
N GLY A 105 -18.30 6.87 7.11
CA GLY A 105 -17.31 7.95 7.15
C GLY A 105 -15.90 7.52 6.75
N LEU A 106 -15.73 6.34 6.16
CA LEU A 106 -14.46 5.83 5.65
C LEU A 106 -14.38 6.09 4.15
N GLU A 107 -13.40 6.88 3.71
CA GLU A 107 -13.10 7.06 2.29
C GLU A 107 -12.34 5.83 1.76
N PRO A 108 -12.91 5.02 0.85
CA PRO A 108 -12.21 3.90 0.27
C PRO A 108 -11.25 4.35 -0.83
N ILE A 109 -10.01 3.91 -0.74
CA ILE A 109 -8.95 4.19 -1.71
C ILE A 109 -8.43 2.86 -2.27
N PRO A 110 -8.36 2.71 -3.60
CA PRO A 110 -7.82 1.49 -4.21
C PRO A 110 -6.30 1.43 -4.09
N LYS A 111 -5.78 0.20 -3.92
CA LYS A 111 -4.37 -0.11 -4.13
C LYS A 111 -4.26 -1.28 -5.11
N LEU A 112 -3.47 -1.07 -6.16
CA LEU A 112 -2.91 -2.12 -7.01
C LEU A 112 -1.40 -1.97 -6.97
N ASN A 113 -0.69 -3.01 -6.54
CA ASN A 113 0.77 -2.94 -6.50
C ASN A 113 1.37 -3.34 -7.85
N PHE A 114 2.03 -2.38 -8.51
CA PHE A 114 2.70 -2.57 -9.80
C PHE A 114 4.23 -2.67 -9.67
N SER A 115 4.77 -2.86 -8.46
CA SER A 115 6.14 -3.31 -8.31
C SER A 115 6.28 -4.72 -8.84
N ALA A 116 7.31 -5.01 -9.62
CA ALA A 116 7.58 -6.37 -10.11
C ALA A 116 7.83 -7.39 -8.99
N THR A 117 8.03 -6.94 -7.77
CA THR A 117 8.14 -7.78 -6.57
C THR A 117 6.77 -8.11 -5.96
N HIS A 118 5.73 -7.36 -6.33
CA HIS A 118 4.40 -7.44 -5.72
C HIS A 118 3.24 -7.50 -6.73
N ASP A 119 3.53 -7.87 -7.98
CA ASP A 119 2.56 -7.87 -9.08
C ASP A 119 2.08 -9.28 -9.50
N VAL A 120 2.32 -10.30 -8.68
CA VAL A 120 1.94 -11.70 -8.98
C VAL A 120 0.46 -11.85 -9.28
N TRP A 121 -0.40 -11.00 -8.73
CA TRP A 121 -1.84 -10.93 -8.99
C TRP A 121 -2.18 -10.64 -10.47
N LEU A 122 -1.24 -10.10 -11.25
CA LEU A 122 -1.36 -9.93 -12.71
C LEU A 122 -1.24 -11.25 -13.49
N GLY A 123 -1.03 -12.39 -12.84
CA GLY A 123 -0.94 -13.69 -13.47
C GLY A 123 0.17 -13.74 -14.53
N GLU A 124 -0.15 -14.11 -15.77
CA GLU A 124 0.85 -14.20 -16.83
C GLU A 124 1.48 -12.83 -17.18
N TYR A 125 0.75 -11.75 -16.98
CA TYR A 125 1.22 -10.40 -17.32
C TYR A 125 2.36 -9.91 -16.41
N SER A 126 2.48 -10.45 -15.20
CA SER A 126 3.64 -10.17 -14.33
C SER A 126 4.97 -10.62 -14.95
N ARG A 127 4.90 -11.59 -15.87
CA ARG A 127 6.05 -12.08 -16.65
C ARG A 127 6.29 -11.32 -17.96
N MET A 128 5.42 -10.38 -18.30
CA MET A 128 5.49 -9.54 -19.50
C MET A 128 5.93 -8.10 -19.18
N LEU A 129 6.62 -7.91 -18.06
CA LEU A 129 7.02 -6.62 -17.55
C LEU A 129 7.59 -5.70 -18.62
N SER A 130 7.15 -4.44 -18.67
CA SER A 130 7.64 -3.42 -19.60
C SER A 130 7.40 -3.71 -21.09
N THR A 131 6.50 -4.63 -21.43
CA THR A 131 6.09 -4.89 -22.83
C THR A 131 4.85 -4.09 -23.20
N PRO A 132 4.56 -3.89 -24.51
CA PRO A 132 3.33 -3.23 -24.95
C PRO A 132 2.06 -3.89 -24.40
N GLU A 133 2.05 -5.22 -24.28
CA GLU A 133 0.92 -5.97 -23.72
C GLU A 133 0.74 -5.68 -22.22
N TYR A 134 1.82 -5.68 -21.45
CA TYR A 134 1.80 -5.31 -20.04
C TYR A 134 1.20 -3.91 -19.84
N TYR A 135 1.66 -2.92 -20.61
CA TYR A 135 1.14 -1.55 -20.49
C TYR A 135 -0.35 -1.47 -20.86
N ARG A 136 -0.80 -2.19 -21.86
CA ARG A 136 -2.22 -2.24 -22.26
C ARG A 136 -3.08 -2.77 -21.11
N VAL A 137 -2.70 -3.92 -20.55
CA VAL A 137 -3.41 -4.55 -19.43
C VAL A 137 -3.42 -3.65 -18.20
N CYS A 138 -2.28 -3.10 -17.84
CA CYS A 138 -2.19 -2.21 -16.67
C CYS A 138 -3.01 -0.93 -16.84
N ALA A 139 -3.04 -0.34 -18.04
CA ALA A 139 -3.88 0.82 -18.33
C ALA A 139 -5.39 0.49 -18.21
N ASP A 140 -5.79 -0.67 -18.73
CA ASP A 140 -7.17 -1.14 -18.61
C ASP A 140 -7.57 -1.36 -17.14
N LEU A 141 -6.69 -1.96 -16.32
CA LEU A 141 -6.94 -2.17 -14.89
C LEU A 141 -7.00 -0.86 -14.11
N VAL A 142 -6.14 0.11 -14.40
CA VAL A 142 -6.20 1.45 -13.80
C VAL A 142 -7.53 2.12 -14.13
N ARG A 143 -7.98 2.06 -15.38
CA ARG A 143 -9.30 2.56 -15.81
C ARG A 143 -10.42 1.89 -15.03
N ASP A 144 -10.47 0.54 -15.04
CA ASP A 144 -11.51 -0.22 -14.37
C ASP A 144 -11.60 0.15 -12.89
N VAL A 145 -10.48 0.22 -12.19
CA VAL A 145 -10.45 0.57 -10.77
C VAL A 145 -10.88 2.01 -10.52
N CYS A 146 -10.43 2.97 -11.34
CA CYS A 146 -10.88 4.36 -11.23
C CYS A 146 -12.39 4.50 -11.43
N GLU A 147 -12.98 3.73 -12.35
CA GLU A 147 -14.44 3.71 -12.58
C GLU A 147 -15.20 2.99 -11.47
N ILE A 148 -14.69 1.86 -10.97
CA ILE A 148 -15.31 1.09 -9.88
C ILE A 148 -15.40 1.92 -8.60
N PHE A 149 -14.36 2.70 -8.28
CA PHE A 149 -14.29 3.57 -7.10
C PHE A 149 -14.94 4.94 -7.30
N ASP A 150 -15.53 5.21 -8.47
CA ASP A 150 -16.16 6.49 -8.81
C ASP A 150 -15.17 7.67 -8.75
N ARG A 151 -14.02 7.51 -9.39
CA ARG A 151 -12.90 8.46 -9.43
C ARG A 151 -12.43 8.84 -8.02
N PRO A 152 -11.75 7.93 -7.33
CA PRO A 152 -11.26 8.19 -5.98
C PRO A 152 -10.26 9.35 -6.01
N ARG A 153 -10.12 10.07 -4.91
CA ARG A 153 -9.17 11.19 -4.83
C ARG A 153 -7.69 10.74 -4.94
N LEU A 154 -7.38 9.51 -4.51
CA LEU A 154 -6.06 8.88 -4.54
C LEU A 154 -6.15 7.46 -5.10
N MET A 155 -5.07 6.97 -5.71
CA MET A 155 -4.86 5.57 -6.03
C MET A 155 -3.43 5.17 -5.65
N HIS A 156 -3.30 4.13 -4.83
CA HIS A 156 -2.00 3.64 -4.39
C HIS A 156 -1.46 2.62 -5.39
N LEU A 157 -0.30 2.91 -5.97
CA LEU A 157 0.34 2.10 -7.02
C LEU A 157 1.33 1.06 -6.48
N GLY A 158 1.58 1.05 -5.15
CA GLY A 158 2.65 0.25 -4.57
C GLY A 158 4.02 0.79 -4.94
N TYR A 159 4.73 0.11 -5.82
CA TYR A 159 6.03 0.48 -6.37
C TYR A 159 7.21 0.35 -5.40
N ASP A 160 7.08 -0.56 -4.43
CA ASP A 160 8.04 -0.83 -3.37
C ASP A 160 8.91 -2.06 -3.66
N GLU A 161 10.08 -2.09 -3.02
CA GLU A 161 10.94 -3.26 -2.86
C GLU A 161 11.36 -3.96 -4.16
N GLU A 162 11.36 -3.26 -5.29
CA GLU A 162 11.72 -3.85 -6.59
C GLU A 162 13.21 -4.17 -6.65
N SER A 163 13.57 -5.34 -6.11
CA SER A 163 14.95 -5.82 -6.04
C SER A 163 15.03 -7.34 -6.11
N TYR A 164 16.18 -7.84 -6.57
CA TYR A 164 16.47 -9.28 -6.58
C TYR A 164 16.31 -9.91 -5.19
N GLY A 165 16.70 -9.21 -4.14
CA GLY A 165 16.60 -9.72 -2.77
C GLY A 165 15.18 -10.11 -2.37
N HIS A 166 14.18 -9.38 -2.86
CA HIS A 166 12.76 -9.66 -2.59
C HIS A 166 12.17 -10.71 -3.53
N GLN A 167 12.76 -10.93 -4.71
CA GLN A 167 12.31 -11.95 -5.68
C GLN A 167 13.07 -13.27 -5.63
N LYS A 168 14.08 -13.42 -4.76
CA LYS A 168 14.94 -14.63 -4.72
C LYS A 168 14.19 -15.94 -4.49
N GLY A 169 12.97 -15.89 -3.96
CA GLY A 169 12.08 -17.04 -3.75
C GLY A 169 11.09 -17.27 -4.89
N PHE A 170 11.09 -16.43 -5.92
CA PHE A 170 10.18 -16.56 -7.07
C PHE A 170 10.71 -17.57 -8.08
N GLN A 171 9.80 -18.22 -8.83
CA GLN A 171 10.15 -19.05 -9.97
C GLN A 171 10.62 -18.19 -11.17
N TYR A 172 10.13 -16.95 -11.27
CA TYR A 172 10.48 -15.99 -12.30
C TYR A 172 10.87 -14.67 -11.67
N CYS A 173 12.11 -14.23 -11.89
CA CYS A 173 12.63 -12.97 -11.37
C CYS A 173 12.76 -11.96 -12.51
N ALA A 174 12.13 -10.81 -12.35
CA ALA A 174 12.30 -9.66 -13.23
C ALA A 174 12.22 -8.38 -12.39
N MET A 175 13.06 -7.41 -12.70
CA MET A 175 13.03 -6.10 -12.05
C MET A 175 13.41 -5.00 -13.01
N ARG A 176 12.86 -3.82 -12.82
CA ARG A 176 13.22 -2.62 -13.58
C ARG A 176 14.31 -1.86 -12.84
N GLN A 177 15.21 -1.26 -13.58
CA GLN A 177 16.28 -0.43 -13.02
C GLN A 177 16.53 0.80 -13.89
N GLY A 178 17.01 1.90 -13.29
CA GLY A 178 17.40 3.10 -14.00
C GLY A 178 16.30 3.68 -14.87
N GLU A 179 16.61 3.95 -16.15
CA GLU A 179 15.67 4.59 -17.08
C GLU A 179 14.39 3.77 -17.31
N LEU A 180 14.46 2.44 -17.29
CA LEU A 180 13.28 1.60 -17.46
C LEU A 180 12.33 1.69 -16.26
N TRP A 181 12.87 1.75 -15.04
CA TRP A 181 12.06 1.98 -13.84
C TRP A 181 11.29 3.31 -13.93
N TRP A 182 11.98 4.39 -14.33
CA TRP A 182 11.36 5.70 -14.51
C TRP A 182 10.36 5.74 -15.65
N HIS A 183 10.65 5.07 -16.77
CA HIS A 183 9.74 5.00 -17.90
C HIS A 183 8.40 4.39 -17.47
N ASP A 184 8.43 3.24 -16.80
CA ASP A 184 7.24 2.54 -16.35
C ASP A 184 6.52 3.30 -15.23
N PHE A 185 7.26 3.82 -14.26
CA PHE A 185 6.70 4.63 -13.19
C PHE A 185 5.92 5.83 -13.73
N LEU A 186 6.50 6.56 -14.68
CA LEU A 186 5.85 7.72 -15.29
C LEU A 186 4.66 7.31 -16.18
N PHE A 187 4.68 6.12 -16.77
CA PHE A 187 3.51 5.57 -17.45
C PHE A 187 2.35 5.40 -16.46
N PHE A 188 2.55 4.71 -15.35
CA PHE A 188 1.50 4.50 -14.34
C PHE A 188 0.98 5.81 -13.74
N THR A 189 1.89 6.73 -13.43
CA THR A 189 1.53 8.06 -12.94
C THR A 189 0.58 8.78 -13.90
N LYS A 190 0.93 8.80 -15.20
CA LYS A 190 0.11 9.43 -16.24
C LYS A 190 -1.23 8.72 -16.45
N GLU A 191 -1.26 7.38 -16.39
CA GLU A 191 -2.52 6.65 -16.53
C GLU A 191 -3.49 7.01 -15.39
N VAL A 192 -3.04 7.02 -14.13
CA VAL A 192 -3.87 7.43 -12.99
C VAL A 192 -4.34 8.89 -13.14
N GLU A 193 -3.43 9.81 -13.47
CA GLU A 193 -3.74 11.24 -13.65
C GLU A 193 -4.73 11.49 -14.80
N ARG A 194 -4.69 10.69 -15.86
CA ARG A 194 -5.65 10.76 -17.00
C ARG A 194 -7.10 10.56 -16.56
N HIS A 195 -7.32 9.81 -15.47
CA HIS A 195 -8.64 9.61 -14.88
C HIS A 195 -9.02 10.66 -13.83
N GLY A 196 -8.17 11.70 -13.64
CA GLY A 196 -8.39 12.76 -12.64
C GLY A 196 -8.13 12.30 -11.20
N VAL A 197 -7.38 11.23 -11.03
CA VAL A 197 -7.01 10.63 -9.74
C VAL A 197 -5.55 10.97 -9.44
N ARG A 198 -5.21 11.19 -8.17
CA ARG A 198 -3.84 11.47 -7.76
C ARG A 198 -3.11 10.17 -7.44
N PRO A 199 -1.93 9.89 -8.05
CA PRO A 199 -1.13 8.72 -7.74
C PRO A 199 -0.48 8.82 -6.36
N TRP A 200 -0.38 7.68 -5.68
CA TRP A 200 0.23 7.50 -4.36
C TRP A 200 1.14 6.28 -4.38
N ILE A 201 2.34 6.38 -3.79
CA ILE A 201 3.33 5.29 -3.82
C ILE A 201 4.01 5.07 -2.47
N TRP A 202 4.63 3.90 -2.31
CA TRP A 202 5.71 3.69 -1.39
C TRP A 202 6.98 4.37 -1.92
N SER A 203 7.71 5.05 -1.07
CA SER A 203 8.79 5.94 -1.51
C SER A 203 10.20 5.34 -1.32
N ASP A 204 10.31 4.05 -1.06
CA ASP A 204 11.59 3.41 -0.68
C ASP A 204 12.66 3.41 -1.79
N TYR A 205 12.28 3.57 -3.07
CA TYR A 205 13.25 3.79 -4.16
C TYR A 205 14.20 4.95 -3.87
N VAL A 206 13.74 5.98 -3.14
CA VAL A 206 14.56 7.14 -2.72
C VAL A 206 15.76 6.73 -1.86
N TRP A 207 15.68 5.63 -1.11
CA TRP A 207 16.75 5.24 -0.18
C TRP A 207 18.06 4.90 -0.86
N GLN A 208 18.01 4.40 -2.11
CA GLN A 208 19.17 4.03 -2.91
C GLN A 208 19.43 5.03 -4.05
N HIS A 209 18.41 5.82 -4.45
CA HIS A 209 18.44 6.69 -5.63
C HIS A 209 18.04 8.13 -5.30
N ARG A 210 18.52 8.66 -4.16
CA ARG A 210 18.04 9.93 -3.58
C ARG A 210 18.09 11.12 -4.55
N GLU A 211 19.24 11.39 -5.17
CA GLU A 211 19.39 12.55 -6.06
C GLU A 211 18.51 12.43 -7.31
N GLU A 212 18.52 11.27 -7.92
CA GLU A 212 17.70 10.95 -9.07
C GLU A 212 16.21 11.08 -8.74
N PHE A 213 15.77 10.51 -7.61
CA PHE A 213 14.39 10.57 -7.16
C PHE A 213 13.90 12.01 -7.00
N PHE A 214 14.62 12.84 -6.25
CA PHE A 214 14.19 14.23 -6.04
C PHE A 214 14.22 15.09 -7.30
N SER A 215 15.07 14.75 -8.28
CA SER A 215 15.14 15.47 -9.55
C SER A 215 14.05 15.09 -10.55
N ARG A 216 13.51 13.86 -10.48
CA ARG A 216 12.60 13.30 -11.50
C ARG A 216 11.17 13.05 -11.00
N MET A 217 10.97 12.87 -9.69
CA MET A 217 9.67 12.54 -9.12
C MET A 217 8.67 13.71 -9.31
N PRO A 218 7.51 13.48 -9.94
CA PRO A 218 6.48 14.52 -10.08
C PRO A 218 5.91 14.93 -8.70
N LYS A 219 5.69 16.21 -8.50
CA LYS A 219 5.09 16.76 -7.27
C LYS A 219 3.62 16.37 -7.08
N SER A 220 2.96 15.96 -8.14
CA SER A 220 1.60 15.42 -8.08
C SER A 220 1.53 14.09 -7.31
N VAL A 221 2.61 13.30 -7.27
CA VAL A 221 2.64 11.99 -6.63
C VAL A 221 2.70 12.12 -5.11
N MET A 222 1.71 11.54 -4.41
CA MET A 222 1.70 11.42 -2.96
C MET A 222 2.78 10.43 -2.49
N GLN A 223 3.56 10.80 -1.48
CA GLN A 223 4.67 10.01 -0.98
C GLN A 223 4.32 9.30 0.33
N SER A 224 4.65 8.01 0.44
CA SER A 224 4.63 7.27 1.69
C SER A 224 5.99 6.65 1.97
N ASN A 225 6.83 7.39 2.66
CA ASN A 225 8.02 6.82 3.26
C ASN A 225 7.60 5.97 4.48
N TRP A 226 8.31 4.87 4.72
CA TRP A 226 7.98 3.94 5.79
C TRP A 226 9.20 3.51 6.61
N HIS A 227 8.94 3.23 7.87
CA HIS A 227 9.91 2.74 8.83
C HIS A 227 9.16 1.99 9.93
N TYR A 228 9.53 0.74 10.22
CA TYR A 228 8.75 -0.15 11.08
C TYR A 228 9.42 -0.49 12.41
N ASP A 229 10.39 0.33 12.84
CA ASP A 229 11.00 0.23 14.15
C ASP A 229 10.51 1.38 15.06
N GLY A 230 10.45 1.14 16.37
CA GLY A 230 9.99 2.14 17.33
C GLY A 230 11.04 3.18 17.73
N GLU A 231 12.32 2.96 17.39
CA GLU A 231 13.42 3.85 17.80
C GLU A 231 13.69 4.93 16.75
N PHE A 232 13.59 6.18 17.15
CA PHE A 232 13.83 7.37 16.32
C PHE A 232 15.01 8.22 16.83
N ASP A 233 15.72 7.78 17.89
CA ASP A 233 16.93 8.43 18.35
C ASP A 233 18.11 8.06 17.44
N PHE A 234 18.61 9.02 16.67
CA PHE A 234 19.69 8.82 15.71
C PHE A 234 21.00 8.34 16.34
N ALA A 235 21.18 8.53 17.65
CA ALA A 235 22.35 8.03 18.37
C ALA A 235 22.29 6.50 18.62
N LYS A 236 21.10 5.91 18.53
CA LYS A 236 20.84 4.50 18.87
C LYS A 236 20.62 3.60 17.66
N ILE A 237 20.50 4.16 16.47
CA ILE A 237 20.15 3.43 15.24
C ILE A 237 21.29 3.43 14.23
N SER A 238 21.25 2.50 13.28
CA SER A 238 22.23 2.43 12.20
C SER A 238 22.12 3.64 11.26
N LYS A 239 23.22 3.97 10.56
CA LYS A 239 23.23 5.05 9.56
C LYS A 239 22.19 4.84 8.46
N SER A 240 21.99 3.60 8.02
CA SER A 240 20.97 3.25 7.01
C SER A 240 19.57 3.54 7.53
N ARG A 241 19.26 3.16 8.77
CA ARG A 241 17.95 3.43 9.39
C ARG A 241 17.73 4.93 9.59
N ALA A 242 18.75 5.64 10.06
CA ALA A 242 18.73 7.10 10.20
C ALA A 242 18.46 7.80 8.86
N ALA A 243 19.05 7.30 7.76
CA ALA A 243 18.81 7.85 6.43
C ALA A 243 17.35 7.68 6.01
N ARG A 244 16.72 6.53 6.25
CA ARG A 244 15.29 6.30 5.97
C ARG A 244 14.38 7.25 6.75
N ILE A 245 14.66 7.46 8.04
CA ILE A 245 13.87 8.37 8.88
C ILE A 245 14.02 9.83 8.41
N ARG A 246 15.23 10.26 8.02
CA ARG A 246 15.44 11.63 7.51
C ARG A 246 14.66 11.90 6.21
N MET A 247 14.23 10.90 5.48
CA MET A 247 13.42 11.12 4.27
C MET A 247 12.13 11.84 4.56
N TYR A 248 11.53 11.72 5.73
CA TYR A 248 10.34 12.52 6.11
C TYR A 248 10.62 14.02 6.03
N GLU A 249 11.76 14.48 6.56
CA GLU A 249 12.18 15.88 6.46
C GLU A 249 12.59 16.27 5.03
N ASP A 250 13.29 15.37 4.33
CA ASP A 250 13.76 15.65 2.99
C ASP A 250 12.61 15.79 1.99
N PHE A 251 11.55 15.00 2.12
CA PHE A 251 10.31 15.18 1.34
C PHE A 251 9.64 16.51 1.64
N ASP A 252 9.54 16.89 2.90
CA ASP A 252 8.96 18.17 3.31
C ASP A 252 9.75 19.35 2.72
N LYS A 253 11.08 19.38 2.92
CA LYS A 253 11.97 20.41 2.37
C LYS A 253 11.94 20.49 0.85
N ALA A 254 11.73 19.37 0.19
CA ALA A 254 11.60 19.31 -1.26
C ALA A 254 10.20 19.65 -1.76
N GLY A 255 9.22 19.92 -0.90
CA GLY A 255 7.85 20.31 -1.27
C GLY A 255 7.00 19.16 -1.80
N PHE A 256 7.17 17.95 -1.26
CA PHE A 256 6.31 16.81 -1.57
C PHE A 256 5.25 16.62 -0.51
N ASP A 257 4.02 16.43 -0.94
CA ASP A 257 2.97 15.97 -0.06
C ASP A 257 3.23 14.52 0.36
N GLN A 258 3.07 14.23 1.65
CA GLN A 258 3.36 12.91 2.19
C GLN A 258 2.32 12.43 3.20
N ILE A 259 2.15 11.12 3.22
CA ILE A 259 1.40 10.35 4.21
C ILE A 259 2.37 9.31 4.78
N PRO A 260 3.18 9.68 5.81
CA PRO A 260 4.10 8.76 6.47
C PRO A 260 3.40 7.49 6.92
N THR A 261 4.09 6.34 6.75
CA THR A 261 3.53 5.03 7.06
C THR A 261 4.24 4.41 8.26
N GLY A 262 3.45 3.94 9.20
CA GLY A 262 3.88 3.10 10.31
C GLY A 262 3.18 1.75 10.28
N SER A 263 3.63 0.82 11.13
CA SER A 263 3.14 -0.55 11.17
C SER A 263 3.25 -1.15 12.57
N ASN A 264 2.37 -2.09 12.89
CA ASN A 264 2.53 -2.97 14.06
C ASN A 264 3.13 -4.34 13.67
N TRP A 265 3.68 -4.47 12.46
CA TRP A 265 4.31 -5.70 11.97
C TRP A 265 5.46 -6.17 12.86
N SER A 266 6.44 -5.32 13.09
CA SER A 266 7.64 -5.65 13.85
C SER A 266 7.77 -4.92 15.19
N CYS A 267 6.92 -3.92 15.45
CA CYS A 267 7.03 -3.08 16.64
C CYS A 267 5.70 -2.39 16.96
N ASP A 268 5.14 -2.66 18.12
CA ASP A 268 3.84 -2.10 18.54
C ASP A 268 3.90 -0.60 18.91
N THR A 269 5.08 -0.02 19.05
CA THR A 269 5.26 1.42 19.33
C THR A 269 5.61 2.24 18.08
N ASN A 270 5.81 1.59 16.94
CA ASN A 270 6.27 2.26 15.73
C ASN A 270 5.32 3.36 15.27
N PHE A 271 4.02 3.09 15.16
CA PHE A 271 3.08 4.06 14.64
C PHE A 271 3.06 5.35 15.47
N ALA A 272 2.97 5.24 16.80
CA ALA A 272 3.01 6.39 17.69
C ALA A 272 4.31 7.20 17.57
N SER A 273 5.45 6.50 17.45
CA SER A 273 6.77 7.13 17.24
C SER A 273 6.84 7.85 15.89
N THR A 274 6.31 7.24 14.82
CA THR A 274 6.24 7.85 13.48
C THR A 274 5.39 9.12 13.49
N VAL A 275 4.21 9.07 14.10
CA VAL A 275 3.32 10.25 14.22
C VAL A 275 4.00 11.37 14.99
N LYS A 276 4.59 11.04 16.15
CA LYS A 276 5.30 12.02 16.98
C LYS A 276 6.45 12.67 16.23
N TYR A 277 7.29 11.87 15.57
CA TYR A 277 8.44 12.38 14.83
C TYR A 277 8.02 13.25 13.65
N CYS A 278 7.18 12.74 12.76
CA CYS A 278 6.77 13.47 11.56
C CYS A 278 6.03 14.79 11.89
N ARG A 279 5.21 14.82 12.93
CA ARG A 279 4.59 16.07 13.38
C ARG A 279 5.59 17.08 13.92
N SER A 280 6.75 16.66 14.41
CA SER A 280 7.78 17.58 14.90
C SER A 280 8.70 18.13 13.80
N VAL A 281 8.78 17.46 12.63
CA VAL A 281 9.75 17.81 11.59
C VAL A 281 9.12 18.19 10.25
N CYS A 282 7.88 17.81 9.98
CA CYS A 282 7.18 18.10 8.73
C CYS A 282 6.25 19.32 8.90
N SER A 283 6.16 20.12 7.86
CA SER A 283 5.23 21.25 7.81
C SER A 283 3.77 20.78 7.68
N PRO A 284 2.80 21.52 8.25
CA PRO A 284 1.38 21.22 8.04
C PRO A 284 0.94 21.33 6.56
N GLU A 285 1.73 22.00 5.74
CA GLU A 285 1.46 22.15 4.30
C GLU A 285 1.65 20.81 3.57
N HIS A 286 2.68 20.05 3.91
CA HIS A 286 3.04 18.82 3.21
C HIS A 286 2.67 17.54 3.95
N LEU A 287 2.48 17.57 5.26
CA LEU A 287 2.01 16.43 6.02
C LEU A 287 0.48 16.28 5.88
N LYS A 288 0.03 15.37 5.00
CA LYS A 288 -1.39 15.19 4.69
C LYS A 288 -2.11 14.21 5.60
N GLY A 289 -1.37 13.39 6.33
CA GLY A 289 -1.93 12.36 7.21
C GLY A 289 -0.93 11.30 7.60
N PHE A 290 -1.45 10.17 8.06
CA PHE A 290 -0.69 8.97 8.39
C PHE A 290 -1.39 7.73 7.89
N LEU A 291 -0.62 6.72 7.49
CA LEU A 291 -1.10 5.41 7.09
C LEU A 291 -0.59 4.35 8.07
N MET A 292 -1.50 3.52 8.57
CA MET A 292 -1.17 2.30 9.31
C MET A 292 -1.25 1.10 8.38
N THR A 293 -0.24 0.25 8.42
CA THR A 293 -0.22 -1.05 7.74
C THR A 293 -0.02 -2.17 8.75
N THR A 294 -0.64 -3.32 8.54
CA THR A 294 -0.46 -4.49 9.41
C THR A 294 0.37 -5.56 8.76
N TRP A 295 0.35 -5.64 7.43
CA TRP A 295 0.92 -6.70 6.60
C TRP A 295 0.41 -8.10 6.97
N HIS A 296 -0.67 -8.18 7.75
CA HIS A 296 -1.39 -9.40 8.08
C HIS A 296 -2.61 -9.55 7.18
N PHE A 297 -2.92 -10.78 6.83
CA PHE A 297 -4.09 -11.12 6.03
C PHE A 297 -5.38 -10.75 6.77
N THR A 298 -6.43 -10.47 6.01
CA THR A 298 -7.78 -10.29 6.55
C THR A 298 -8.41 -11.66 6.79
N LEU A 299 -7.85 -12.39 7.75
CA LEU A 299 -8.24 -13.76 8.14
C LEU A 299 -8.36 -13.87 9.67
N PRO A 300 -9.16 -14.85 10.19
CA PRO A 300 -9.46 -14.96 11.61
C PRO A 300 -8.23 -15.02 12.53
N GLN A 301 -7.17 -15.72 12.13
CA GLN A 301 -5.96 -15.87 12.92
C GLN A 301 -5.19 -14.56 13.15
N TRP A 302 -5.39 -13.53 12.28
CA TRP A 302 -4.76 -12.22 12.41
C TRP A 302 -5.73 -11.09 12.78
N GLN A 303 -7.00 -11.43 13.07
CA GLN A 303 -8.00 -10.41 13.41
C GLN A 303 -7.53 -9.52 14.57
N ASN A 304 -6.99 -10.09 15.62
CA ASN A 304 -6.52 -9.32 16.77
C ASN A 304 -5.40 -8.33 16.40
N LYS A 305 -4.42 -8.78 15.60
CA LYS A 305 -3.33 -7.88 15.14
C LYS A 305 -3.84 -6.75 14.26
N ASN A 306 -4.81 -7.02 13.41
CA ASN A 306 -5.46 -5.99 12.61
C ASN A 306 -6.22 -4.98 13.49
N LEU A 307 -6.93 -5.44 14.53
CA LEU A 307 -7.64 -4.57 15.45
C LEU A 307 -6.71 -3.76 16.35
N GLU A 308 -5.60 -4.36 16.85
CA GLU A 308 -4.56 -3.65 17.60
C GLU A 308 -3.96 -2.47 16.80
N ALA A 309 -3.70 -2.67 15.51
CA ALA A 309 -3.22 -1.60 14.64
C ALA A 309 -4.20 -0.42 14.58
N ILE A 310 -5.49 -0.70 14.46
CA ILE A 310 -6.54 0.32 14.45
C ILE A 310 -6.59 1.06 15.80
N ASP A 311 -6.47 0.34 16.92
CA ASP A 311 -6.45 0.93 18.26
C ASP A 311 -5.24 1.86 18.46
N GLN A 312 -4.07 1.51 17.89
CA GLN A 312 -2.90 2.40 17.88
C GLN A 312 -3.18 3.70 17.11
N VAL A 313 -3.88 3.64 15.99
CA VAL A 313 -4.29 4.83 15.24
C VAL A 313 -5.28 5.66 16.08
N GLY A 314 -6.29 5.03 16.68
CA GLY A 314 -7.25 5.71 17.55
C GLY A 314 -6.57 6.42 18.73
N ALA A 315 -5.59 5.80 19.35
CA ALA A 315 -4.78 6.41 20.40
C ALA A 315 -3.97 7.62 19.89
N ALA A 316 -3.40 7.52 18.68
CA ALA A 316 -2.69 8.64 18.08
C ALA A 316 -3.63 9.81 17.73
N ILE A 317 -4.84 9.52 17.23
CA ILE A 317 -5.87 10.53 16.97
C ILE A 317 -6.21 11.26 18.28
N ALA A 318 -6.51 10.52 19.34
CA ALA A 318 -6.87 11.10 20.65
C ALA A 318 -5.74 11.97 21.26
N ALA A 319 -4.49 11.59 21.06
CA ALA A 319 -3.33 12.33 21.54
C ALA A 319 -3.07 13.64 20.78
N HIS A 320 -3.71 13.84 19.62
CA HIS A 320 -3.45 14.97 18.71
C HIS A 320 -4.70 15.81 18.37
N GLN A 321 -5.82 15.54 19.04
CA GLN A 321 -7.02 16.40 19.03
C GLN A 321 -6.85 17.59 19.98
#